data_f97d53cf10b67b6aae62f8cb5e3e9121
#
_entry.id   f97d53cf10b67b6aae62f8cb5e3e9121
#
_cell.length_a   1.000
_cell.length_b   1.000
_cell.length_c   1.000
_cell.angle_alpha   90.00
_cell.angle_beta   90.00
_cell.angle_gamma   90.00
#
_symmetry.space_group_name_H-M   'P 1'
#
loop_
_entity.id
_entity.type
_entity.pdbx_description
1 polymer ?
#
loop_
_entity_poly.entity_id
_entity_poly.type
_entity_poly.pdbx_seq_one_letter_code
_entity_poly.pdbx_strand_id
1 'polypeptide(L)'
;MQIIIPLAGLGTRLRPHTHTKPKPLVTVAGKTVLGHVLDSLACVQIDEIIFIVGYLGEQIERHVRENYSFKASFVEQKELKGQAHAIALTRDLVHDGVLIIFGDTVVEADLCGLEQSEYDGVIFTKQVDDPRRFG
;
A
#
# COMPACT_ATOMS: atom_id res chain seq x y z
N MET A 1 4.42 14.63 -0.02
CA MET A 1 4.01 13.64 1.02
C MET A 1 4.63 12.29 0.72
N GLN A 2 5.15 11.57 1.70
CA GLN A 2 5.56 10.17 1.55
C GLN A 2 4.37 9.23 1.73
N ILE A 3 4.37 8.10 1.01
CA ILE A 3 3.31 7.10 1.09
C ILE A 3 3.91 5.76 1.49
N ILE A 4 3.30 5.06 2.43
CA ILE A 4 3.70 3.71 2.83
C ILE A 4 2.62 2.73 2.37
N ILE A 5 3.02 1.72 1.60
CA ILE A 5 2.11 0.68 1.09
C ILE A 5 2.60 -0.71 1.56
N PRO A 6 1.98 -1.29 2.60
CA PRO A 6 2.28 -2.65 3.02
C PRO A 6 1.76 -3.68 2.01
N LEU A 7 2.67 -4.48 1.44
CA LEU A 7 2.41 -5.51 0.43
C LEU A 7 2.96 -6.90 0.79
N ALA A 8 3.48 -7.08 2.00
CA ALA A 8 4.17 -8.31 2.42
C ALA A 8 3.25 -9.53 2.64
N GLY A 9 1.92 -9.36 2.53
CA GLY A 9 0.95 -10.42 2.77
C GLY A 9 1.04 -11.58 1.76
N LEU A 10 0.90 -12.81 2.24
CA LEU A 10 0.97 -14.03 1.41
C LEU A 10 -0.20 -14.22 0.43
N GLY A 11 -1.29 -13.49 0.59
CA GLY A 11 -2.47 -13.60 -0.26
C GLY A 11 -3.16 -14.97 -0.26
N THR A 12 -3.09 -15.72 0.85
CA THR A 12 -3.54 -17.12 0.95
C THR A 12 -5.00 -17.36 0.55
N ARG A 13 -5.87 -16.36 0.76
CA ARG A 13 -7.30 -16.43 0.37
C ARG A 13 -7.53 -16.45 -1.15
N LEU A 14 -6.55 -16.00 -1.93
CA LEU A 14 -6.61 -15.96 -3.40
C LEU A 14 -5.87 -17.13 -4.07
N ARG A 15 -5.45 -18.13 -3.32
CA ARG A 15 -4.86 -19.35 -3.91
C ARG A 15 -5.88 -20.05 -4.80
N PRO A 16 -5.48 -20.63 -5.96
CA PRO A 16 -4.10 -20.88 -6.41
C PRO A 16 -3.41 -19.67 -7.09
N HIS A 17 -4.13 -18.58 -7.40
CA HIS A 17 -3.60 -17.44 -8.18
C HIS A 17 -2.35 -16.80 -7.57
N THR A 18 -2.22 -16.86 -6.24
CA THR A 18 -1.09 -16.26 -5.50
C THR A 18 0.06 -17.21 -5.21
N HIS A 19 0.12 -18.38 -5.85
CA HIS A 19 1.28 -19.27 -5.73
C HIS A 19 2.51 -18.74 -6.49
N THR A 20 2.28 -18.15 -7.65
CA THR A 20 3.35 -17.69 -8.54
C THR A 20 3.36 -16.18 -8.78
N LYS A 21 2.30 -15.50 -8.36
CA LYS A 21 2.11 -14.06 -8.53
C LYS A 21 1.68 -13.43 -7.21
N PRO A 22 2.37 -12.38 -6.72
CA PRO A 22 1.96 -11.75 -5.47
C PRO A 22 0.60 -11.06 -5.62
N LYS A 23 -0.21 -11.04 -4.55
CA LYS A 23 -1.56 -10.47 -4.54
C LYS A 23 -1.66 -9.08 -5.20
N PRO A 24 -0.75 -8.14 -4.93
CA PRO A 24 -0.80 -6.81 -5.54
C PRO A 24 -0.74 -6.81 -7.07
N LEU A 25 -0.15 -7.84 -7.67
CA LEU A 25 -0.01 -7.97 -9.12
C LEU A 25 -1.11 -8.81 -9.78
N VAL A 26 -2.05 -9.36 -9.02
CA VAL A 26 -3.23 -10.01 -9.59
C VAL A 26 -4.04 -8.98 -10.37
N THR A 27 -4.49 -9.36 -11.57
CA THR A 27 -5.24 -8.47 -12.45
C THR A 27 -6.73 -8.56 -12.15
N VAL A 28 -7.37 -7.42 -11.96
CA VAL A 28 -8.81 -7.25 -11.77
C VAL A 28 -9.26 -6.14 -12.72
N ALA A 29 -10.30 -6.39 -13.50
CA ALA A 29 -10.82 -5.41 -14.46
C ALA A 29 -9.74 -4.77 -15.36
N GLY A 30 -8.80 -5.58 -15.85
CA GLY A 30 -7.76 -5.14 -16.80
C GLY A 30 -6.54 -4.46 -16.19
N LYS A 31 -6.51 -4.20 -14.88
CA LYS A 31 -5.39 -3.56 -14.16
C LYS A 31 -4.99 -4.38 -12.94
N THR A 32 -3.73 -4.26 -12.49
CA THR A 32 -3.30 -4.91 -11.25
C THR A 32 -3.99 -4.28 -10.03
N VAL A 33 -4.16 -5.06 -8.96
CA VAL A 33 -4.69 -4.54 -7.68
C VAL A 33 -3.87 -3.33 -7.23
N LEU A 34 -2.54 -3.41 -7.31
CA LEU A 34 -1.66 -2.28 -7.01
C LEU A 34 -1.94 -1.07 -7.92
N GLY A 35 -2.20 -1.30 -9.21
CA GLY A 35 -2.54 -0.23 -10.14
C GLY A 35 -3.82 0.52 -9.74
N HIS A 36 -4.86 -0.20 -9.27
CA HIS A 36 -6.07 0.45 -8.76
C HIS A 36 -5.79 1.28 -7.49
N VAL A 37 -4.96 0.77 -6.59
CA VAL A 37 -4.56 1.52 -5.39
C VAL A 37 -3.79 2.79 -5.77
N LEU A 38 -2.85 2.70 -6.71
CA LEU A 38 -2.06 3.85 -7.16
C LEU A 38 -2.92 4.89 -7.91
N ASP A 39 -3.97 4.46 -8.62
CA ASP A 39 -4.92 5.39 -9.25
C ASP A 39 -5.68 6.24 -8.22
N SER A 40 -6.01 5.67 -7.05
CA SER A 40 -6.68 6.43 -5.99
C SER A 40 -5.81 7.54 -5.39
N LEU A 41 -4.51 7.51 -5.67
CA LEU A 41 -3.53 8.50 -5.23
C LEU A 41 -3.25 9.59 -6.27
N ALA A 42 -3.95 9.60 -7.39
CA ALA A 42 -3.63 10.47 -8.54
C ALA A 42 -3.64 11.96 -8.21
N CYS A 43 -4.37 12.40 -7.19
CA CYS A 43 -4.41 13.81 -6.78
C CYS A 43 -3.45 14.15 -5.63
N VAL A 44 -2.76 13.18 -5.06
CA VAL A 44 -1.79 13.39 -3.98
C VAL A 44 -0.43 13.80 -4.56
N GLN A 45 0.19 14.84 -4.02
CA GLN A 45 1.56 15.19 -4.37
C GLN A 45 2.52 14.22 -3.69
N ILE A 46 3.00 13.24 -4.48
CA ILE A 46 3.82 12.14 -3.99
C ILE A 46 5.30 12.49 -4.14
N ASP A 47 6.02 12.55 -3.03
CA ASP A 47 7.49 12.70 -3.02
C ASP A 47 8.16 11.33 -3.18
N GLU A 48 7.64 10.32 -2.50
CA GLU A 48 8.17 8.96 -2.51
C GLU A 48 7.11 7.96 -2.07
N ILE A 49 7.12 6.76 -2.66
CA ILE A 49 6.34 5.63 -2.16
C ILE A 49 7.28 4.57 -1.58
N ILE A 50 7.04 4.19 -0.33
CA ILE A 50 7.77 3.15 0.39
C ILE A 50 6.92 1.88 0.39
N PHE A 51 7.33 0.91 -0.38
CA PHE A 51 6.68 -0.40 -0.45
C PHE A 51 7.28 -1.35 0.57
N ILE A 52 6.43 -1.94 1.42
CA ILE A 52 6.87 -3.00 2.32
C ILE A 52 6.53 -4.32 1.66
N VAL A 53 7.56 -5.03 1.22
CA VAL A 53 7.42 -6.27 0.44
C VAL A 53 7.82 -7.49 1.26
N GLY A 54 7.39 -8.66 0.81
CA GLY A 54 7.74 -9.93 1.44
C GLY A 54 7.77 -11.04 0.38
N TYR A 55 6.90 -12.04 0.52
CA TYR A 55 6.81 -13.14 -0.44
C TYR A 55 6.62 -12.63 -1.89
N LEU A 56 7.49 -13.07 -2.79
CA LEU A 56 7.56 -12.63 -4.19
C LEU A 56 7.76 -11.11 -4.37
N GLY A 57 8.39 -10.45 -3.39
CA GLY A 57 8.63 -9.01 -3.39
C GLY A 57 9.41 -8.50 -4.60
N GLU A 58 10.35 -9.30 -5.11
CA GLU A 58 11.12 -8.97 -6.33
C GLU A 58 10.23 -8.75 -7.57
N GLN A 59 9.10 -9.46 -7.65
CA GLN A 59 8.15 -9.26 -8.75
C GLN A 59 7.44 -7.90 -8.62
N ILE A 60 7.11 -7.49 -7.40
CA ILE A 60 6.50 -6.19 -7.12
C ILE A 60 7.49 -5.08 -7.46
N GLU A 61 8.72 -5.19 -6.98
CA GLU A 61 9.77 -4.21 -7.24
C GLU A 61 10.02 -4.04 -8.75
N ARG A 62 10.17 -5.13 -9.48
CA ARG A 62 10.34 -5.12 -10.93
C ARG A 62 9.16 -4.42 -11.61
N HIS A 63 7.93 -4.83 -11.27
CA HIS A 63 6.72 -4.24 -11.85
C HIS A 63 6.63 -2.74 -11.60
N VAL A 64 6.95 -2.28 -10.39
CA VAL A 64 6.94 -0.85 -10.06
C VAL A 64 7.99 -0.10 -10.88
N ARG A 65 9.23 -0.61 -10.93
CA ARG A 65 10.32 0.04 -11.67
C ARG A 65 10.08 0.11 -13.18
N GLU A 66 9.40 -0.89 -13.75
CA GLU A 66 9.12 -0.96 -15.19
C GLU A 66 7.92 -0.10 -15.61
N ASN A 67 6.95 0.14 -14.73
CA ASN A 67 5.68 0.76 -15.13
C ASN A 67 5.42 2.14 -14.51
N TYR A 68 6.25 2.60 -13.56
CA TYR A 68 6.03 3.87 -12.86
C TYR A 68 7.33 4.66 -12.75
N SER A 69 7.19 6.01 -12.75
CA SER A 69 8.32 6.95 -12.73
C SER A 69 8.51 7.69 -11.40
N PHE A 70 7.63 7.50 -10.42
CA PHE A 70 7.79 8.12 -9.10
C PHE A 70 8.95 7.49 -8.33
N LYS A 71 9.49 8.21 -7.36
CA LYS A 71 10.52 7.70 -6.45
C LYS A 71 9.94 6.57 -5.61
N ALA A 72 10.57 5.38 -5.66
CA ALA A 72 10.13 4.19 -4.95
C ALA A 72 11.26 3.59 -4.11
N SER A 73 10.98 3.31 -2.84
CA SER A 73 11.83 2.55 -1.93
C SER A 73 11.15 1.24 -1.53
N PHE A 74 11.95 0.20 -1.28
CA PHE A 74 11.46 -1.13 -0.94
C PHE A 74 12.09 -1.59 0.37
N VAL A 75 11.25 -2.04 1.30
CA VAL A 75 11.65 -2.57 2.60
C VAL A 75 11.13 -4.00 2.72
N GLU A 76 12.01 -4.95 3.00
CA GLU A 76 11.62 -6.34 3.16
C GLU A 76 11.10 -6.62 4.56
N GLN A 77 9.87 -7.11 4.69
CA GLN A 77 9.35 -7.69 5.91
C GLN A 77 9.62 -9.20 5.92
N LYS A 78 10.71 -9.63 6.54
CA LYS A 78 11.09 -11.06 6.64
C LYS A 78 10.17 -11.84 7.58
N GLU A 79 9.75 -11.22 8.67
CA GLU A 79 8.90 -11.84 9.69
C GLU A 79 7.51 -11.19 9.71
N LEU A 80 6.47 -11.98 9.49
CA LEU A 80 5.08 -11.49 9.44
C LEU A 80 4.53 -11.28 10.87
N LYS A 81 4.99 -10.24 11.56
CA LYS A 81 4.57 -9.84 12.91
C LYS A 81 3.41 -8.82 12.92
N GLY A 82 2.67 -8.73 11.84
CA GLY A 82 1.54 -7.82 11.70
C GLY A 82 1.89 -6.47 11.06
N GLN A 83 0.86 -5.64 10.87
CA GLN A 83 0.93 -4.39 10.13
C GLN A 83 1.77 -3.32 10.84
N ALA A 84 1.61 -3.17 12.15
CA ALA A 84 2.40 -2.21 12.93
C ALA A 84 3.90 -2.50 12.83
N HIS A 85 4.30 -3.78 12.88
CA HIS A 85 5.68 -4.19 12.68
C HIS A 85 6.16 -3.85 11.26
N ALA A 86 5.34 -4.10 10.24
CA ALA A 86 5.68 -3.75 8.86
C ALA A 86 5.98 -2.25 8.73
N ILE A 87 5.07 -1.41 9.21
CA ILE A 87 5.22 0.05 9.18
C ILE A 87 6.46 0.50 9.96
N ALA A 88 6.73 -0.10 11.11
CA ALA A 88 7.91 0.26 11.91
C ALA A 88 9.25 0.01 11.19
N LEU A 89 9.29 -0.90 10.21
CA LEU A 89 10.49 -1.14 9.39
C LEU A 89 10.82 0.05 8.46
N THR A 90 9.89 0.94 8.19
CA THR A 90 10.11 2.12 7.35
C THR A 90 10.62 3.33 8.11
N ARG A 91 10.77 3.23 9.42
CA ARG A 91 11.09 4.33 10.35
C ARG A 91 12.24 5.22 9.90
N ASP A 92 13.32 4.61 9.42
CA ASP A 92 14.53 5.35 9.04
C ASP A 92 14.42 6.02 7.64
N LEU A 93 13.36 5.72 6.90
CA LEU A 93 13.06 6.29 5.58
C LEU A 93 12.04 7.43 5.66
N VAL A 94 11.30 7.51 6.76
CA VAL A 94 10.25 8.52 6.95
C VAL A 94 10.87 9.82 7.47
N HIS A 95 10.57 10.93 6.81
CA HIS A 95 11.14 12.24 7.13
C HIS A 95 10.08 13.27 7.50
N ASP A 96 8.80 13.04 7.14
CA ASP A 96 7.70 13.97 7.32
C ASP A 96 6.38 13.20 7.48
N GLY A 97 5.25 13.91 7.38
CA GLY A 97 3.93 13.30 7.36
C GLY A 97 3.78 12.21 6.30
N VAL A 98 3.16 11.10 6.66
CA VAL A 98 2.99 9.94 5.78
C VAL A 98 1.52 9.59 5.59
N LEU A 99 1.15 9.19 4.38
CA LEU A 99 -0.10 8.50 4.11
C LEU A 99 0.17 6.98 4.11
N ILE A 100 -0.53 6.24 4.95
CA ILE A 100 -0.48 4.77 4.95
C ILE A 100 -1.72 4.26 4.22
N ILE A 101 -1.54 3.51 3.14
CA ILE A 101 -2.62 2.90 2.38
C ILE A 101 -2.34 1.41 2.19
N PHE A 102 -3.33 0.57 2.48
CA PHE A 102 -3.17 -0.87 2.34
C PHE A 102 -3.27 -1.29 0.87
N GLY A 103 -2.35 -2.15 0.44
CA GLY A 103 -2.21 -2.55 -0.96
C GLY A 103 -3.32 -3.44 -1.52
N ASP A 104 -4.38 -3.68 -0.76
CA ASP A 104 -5.60 -4.40 -1.17
C ASP A 104 -6.88 -3.58 -0.94
N THR A 105 -6.73 -2.31 -0.61
CA THR A 105 -7.83 -1.40 -0.31
C THR A 105 -7.89 -0.29 -1.36
N VAL A 106 -8.91 -0.29 -2.18
CA VAL A 106 -9.22 0.83 -3.07
C VAL A 106 -10.02 1.86 -2.26
N VAL A 107 -9.50 3.08 -2.21
CA VAL A 107 -10.08 4.17 -1.44
C VAL A 107 -10.87 5.10 -2.37
N GLU A 108 -12.14 5.32 -2.05
CA GLU A 108 -13.00 6.32 -2.67
C GLU A 108 -13.21 7.47 -1.66
N ALA A 109 -12.16 8.21 -1.39
CA ALA A 109 -12.18 9.38 -0.53
C ALA A 109 -11.41 10.52 -1.20
N ASP A 110 -11.71 11.76 -0.81
CA ASP A 110 -10.92 12.91 -1.22
C ASP A 110 -9.61 12.91 -0.42
N LEU A 111 -8.54 12.52 -1.09
CA LEU A 111 -7.19 12.51 -0.54
C LEU A 111 -6.40 13.77 -0.93
N CYS A 112 -7.01 14.66 -1.73
CA CYS A 112 -6.36 15.86 -2.20
C CYS A 112 -6.17 16.84 -1.03
N GLY A 113 -4.98 17.41 -0.92
CA GLY A 113 -4.70 18.44 0.10
C GLY A 113 -4.50 17.89 1.52
N LEU A 114 -4.34 16.60 1.71
CA LEU A 114 -4.05 16.01 3.03
C LEU A 114 -2.80 16.62 3.68
N GLU A 115 -1.82 17.01 2.87
CA GLU A 115 -0.59 17.67 3.32
C GLU A 115 -0.83 19.07 3.95
N GLN A 116 -2.00 19.66 3.72
CA GLN A 116 -2.40 20.95 4.28
C GLN A 116 -3.26 20.81 5.56
N SER A 117 -3.45 19.57 6.02
CA SER A 117 -4.24 19.29 7.22
C SER A 117 -3.60 19.91 8.46
N GLU A 118 -4.40 20.61 9.27
CA GLU A 118 -3.97 21.15 10.57
C GLU A 118 -3.96 20.09 11.68
N TYR A 119 -4.38 18.87 11.39
CA TYR A 119 -4.44 17.76 12.34
C TYR A 119 -3.13 16.96 12.36
N ASP A 120 -2.71 16.53 13.53
CA ASP A 120 -1.55 15.64 13.72
C ASP A 120 -1.77 14.23 13.10
N GLY A 121 -3.02 13.86 12.88
CA GLY A 121 -3.38 12.58 12.25
C GLY A 121 -4.81 12.56 11.75
N VAL A 122 -5.03 11.88 10.63
CA VAL A 122 -6.34 11.69 10.00
C VAL A 122 -6.56 10.19 9.78
N ILE A 123 -7.72 9.69 10.19
CA ILE A 123 -8.13 8.29 9.98
C ILE A 123 -9.39 8.29 9.12
N PHE A 124 -9.30 7.66 7.95
CA PHE A 124 -10.45 7.44 7.09
C PHE A 124 -11.25 6.25 7.58
N THR A 125 -12.53 6.46 7.84
CA THR A 125 -13.44 5.42 8.33
C THR A 125 -14.66 5.30 7.43
N LYS A 126 -15.26 4.11 7.39
CA LYS A 126 -16.52 3.86 6.71
C LYS A 126 -17.50 3.26 7.70
N GLN A 127 -18.70 3.83 7.77
CA GLN A 127 -19.79 3.24 8.55
C GLN A 127 -20.28 1.95 7.88
N VAL A 128 -20.35 0.87 8.64
CA VAL A 128 -20.80 -0.45 8.18
C VAL A 128 -21.79 -1.04 9.19
N ASP A 129 -22.73 -1.87 8.74
CA ASP A 129 -23.73 -2.48 9.61
C ASP A 129 -23.13 -3.54 10.55
N ASP A 130 -22.12 -4.28 10.08
CA ASP A 130 -21.41 -5.30 10.87
C ASP A 130 -19.89 -5.09 10.82
N PRO A 131 -19.31 -4.41 11.83
CA PRO A 131 -17.89 -4.10 11.85
C PRO A 131 -16.98 -5.30 12.10
N ARG A 132 -17.50 -6.44 12.58
CA ARG A 132 -16.71 -7.62 12.96
C ARG A 132 -15.87 -8.20 11.81
N ARG A 133 -16.19 -7.86 10.58
CA ARG A 133 -15.46 -8.29 9.37
C ARG A 133 -14.27 -7.38 9.01
N PHE A 134 -14.20 -6.21 9.62
CA PHE A 134 -13.27 -5.15 9.19
C PHE A 134 -12.23 -4.76 10.26
N GLY A 135 -12.32 -5.30 11.45
CA GLY A 135 -11.40 -5.01 12.55
C GLY A 135 -11.92 -3.94 13.51
#